data_bd3921815e255044354defc72dcdfd10
#
_entry.id   bd3921815e255044354defc72dcdfd10
#
_cell.length_a   1.000
_cell.length_b   1.000
_cell.length_c   1.000
_cell.angle_alpha   90.00
_cell.angle_beta   90.00
_cell.angle_gamma   90.00
#
_symmetry.space_group_name_H-M   'P 1'
#
loop_
_entity.id
_entity.type
_entity.pdbx_description
1 polymer ?
#
loop_
_entity_poly.entity_id
_entity_poly.type
_entity_poly.pdbx_seq_one_letter_code
_entity_poly.pdbx_strand_id
1 'polypeptide(L)'
;VEQTETQAPGISLSAPGWTRLAATSVAHLTEHVYIGVQTVALPVIAAAMGFSMTQAGLLVSTRYFVAGLTNLPSGFLADATKRRSTLLGLCLALLGLGSLLMSFAPTYWPLLIFMGISGIGTGGFHPQSISILSSAYKERRAFALGIHDSAANLGEVIAPLTIGALLSFTDWRTTLQIWALPGLLVGISYALFVPEQHRLVEHATRAKRSFWRDVVKDRSVLAMFFVSVFRTLGQSATMVFLPLYMTIYLKLPVATMGFYISTVFFFAGISPTFSGWAADKIGRIPLIVVGSALAGLALMAIPHLAPGIPLGVGCALVGGLLWALRPVIFAAAMEVAPPDLAGRTVGFLYSGNMGLSFIAPLSAGLIADAYGLPAALTFIGVFPLLASAVPLTMLREKLRRV
;
A
#
# COMPACT_ATOMS: atom_id res chain seq x y z
N VAL A 1 -47.83 -22.34 -17.50
CA VAL A 1 -46.38 -22.24 -17.24
C VAL A 1 -46.04 -20.77 -17.33
N GLU A 2 -46.17 -20.05 -16.22
CA GLU A 2 -45.80 -18.65 -16.07
C GLU A 2 -44.30 -18.58 -15.87
N GLN A 3 -43.59 -18.03 -16.85
CA GLN A 3 -42.19 -17.69 -16.69
C GLN A 3 -42.09 -16.44 -15.79
N THR A 4 -41.77 -16.62 -14.54
CA THR A 4 -41.31 -15.53 -13.66
C THR A 4 -39.97 -15.06 -14.16
N GLU A 5 -39.92 -13.99 -14.94
CA GLU A 5 -38.73 -13.21 -15.19
C GLU A 5 -38.20 -12.70 -13.83
N THR A 6 -37.12 -13.29 -13.36
CA THR A 6 -36.32 -12.76 -12.27
C THR A 6 -35.64 -11.48 -12.77
N GLN A 7 -36.33 -10.34 -12.61
CA GLN A 7 -35.70 -9.03 -12.75
C GLN A 7 -34.50 -8.98 -11.81
N ALA A 8 -33.32 -8.83 -12.40
CA ALA A 8 -32.11 -8.48 -11.65
C ALA A 8 -32.45 -7.26 -10.78
N PRO A 9 -32.11 -7.24 -9.48
CA PRO A 9 -32.47 -6.16 -8.59
C PRO A 9 -31.88 -4.86 -9.15
N GLY A 10 -32.76 -3.97 -9.61
CA GLY A 10 -32.42 -2.66 -10.14
C GLY A 10 -31.55 -1.93 -9.14
N ILE A 11 -30.54 -1.22 -9.63
CA ILE A 11 -29.63 -0.39 -8.82
C ILE A 11 -30.46 0.74 -8.22
N SER A 12 -31.11 0.52 -7.09
CA SER A 12 -31.64 1.60 -6.26
C SER A 12 -30.45 2.31 -5.62
N LEU A 13 -29.94 3.28 -6.35
CA LEU A 13 -28.90 4.20 -5.91
C LEU A 13 -29.56 5.24 -5.01
N SER A 14 -29.95 4.87 -3.80
CA SER A 14 -30.37 5.88 -2.84
C SER A 14 -29.24 6.90 -2.66
N ALA A 15 -29.53 8.18 -2.84
CA ALA A 15 -28.55 9.27 -2.79
C ALA A 15 -27.57 9.20 -1.57
N PRO A 16 -28.01 8.79 -0.36
CA PRO A 16 -27.10 8.62 0.80
C PRO A 16 -26.01 7.55 0.61
N GLY A 17 -26.27 6.49 -0.14
CA GLY A 17 -25.29 5.42 -0.38
C GLY A 17 -24.15 5.89 -1.28
N TRP A 18 -24.46 6.47 -2.44
CA TRP A 18 -23.47 6.94 -3.39
C TRP A 18 -22.59 8.07 -2.83
N THR A 19 -23.19 9.02 -2.10
CA THR A 19 -22.44 10.11 -1.48
C THR A 19 -21.38 9.56 -0.52
N ARG A 20 -21.71 8.53 0.27
CA ARG A 20 -20.77 7.90 1.19
C ARG A 20 -19.65 7.17 0.46
N LEU A 21 -19.98 6.40 -0.58
CA LEU A 21 -18.98 5.73 -1.41
C LEU A 21 -18.04 6.74 -2.06
N ALA A 22 -18.59 7.77 -2.68
CA ALA A 22 -17.81 8.83 -3.32
C ALA A 22 -16.89 9.54 -2.31
N ALA A 23 -17.42 9.96 -1.16
CA ALA A 23 -16.65 10.63 -0.12
C ALA A 23 -15.51 9.72 0.41
N THR A 24 -15.80 8.43 0.68
CA THR A 24 -14.78 7.49 1.17
C THR A 24 -13.75 7.14 0.09
N SER A 25 -14.14 7.12 -1.19
CA SER A 25 -13.22 6.92 -2.31
C SER A 25 -12.33 8.15 -2.58
N VAL A 26 -12.87 9.38 -2.47
CA VAL A 26 -12.06 10.61 -2.51
C VAL A 26 -11.08 10.64 -1.33
N ALA A 27 -11.53 10.23 -0.15
CA ALA A 27 -10.67 10.10 1.02
C ALA A 27 -9.50 9.13 0.77
N HIS A 28 -9.74 7.98 0.11
CA HIS A 28 -8.72 6.99 -0.20
C HIS A 28 -7.76 7.47 -1.30
N LEU A 29 -8.27 8.13 -2.33
CA LEU A 29 -7.45 8.81 -3.32
C LEU A 29 -6.50 9.80 -2.62
N THR A 30 -7.03 10.62 -1.72
CA THR A 30 -6.24 11.62 -0.97
C THR A 30 -5.18 10.94 -0.10
N GLU A 31 -5.50 9.86 0.59
CA GLU A 31 -4.53 9.09 1.40
C GLU A 31 -3.37 8.58 0.54
N HIS A 32 -3.66 7.98 -0.62
CA HIS A 32 -2.65 7.45 -1.53
C HIS A 32 -1.82 8.53 -2.23
N VAL A 33 -2.38 9.74 -2.43
CA VAL A 33 -1.59 10.90 -2.88
C VAL A 33 -0.42 11.16 -1.93
N TYR A 34 -0.58 11.03 -0.60
CA TYR A 34 0.51 11.23 0.36
C TYR A 34 1.63 10.18 0.24
N ILE A 35 1.33 8.98 -0.24
CA ILE A 35 2.36 8.00 -0.59
C ILE A 35 3.22 8.58 -1.73
N GLY A 36 2.60 9.12 -2.77
CA GLY A 36 3.28 9.77 -3.88
C GLY A 36 4.07 11.02 -3.48
N VAL A 37 3.47 11.90 -2.64
CA VAL A 37 4.15 13.11 -2.11
C VAL A 37 5.46 12.73 -1.46
N GLN A 38 5.44 11.79 -0.53
CA GLN A 38 6.62 11.38 0.22
C GLN A 38 7.63 10.67 -0.67
N THR A 39 7.19 9.85 -1.61
CA THR A 39 8.04 9.13 -2.56
C THR A 39 8.82 10.08 -3.46
N VAL A 40 8.15 11.10 -4.03
CA VAL A 40 8.75 12.04 -4.99
C VAL A 40 9.52 13.16 -4.32
N ALA A 41 9.05 13.65 -3.16
CA ALA A 41 9.74 14.71 -2.43
C ALA A 41 10.99 14.21 -1.69
N LEU A 42 11.06 12.93 -1.31
CA LEU A 42 12.15 12.37 -0.52
C LEU A 42 13.54 12.64 -1.09
N PRO A 43 13.82 12.40 -2.39
CA PRO A 43 15.15 12.69 -2.95
C PRO A 43 15.53 14.16 -2.86
N VAL A 44 14.56 15.06 -3.07
CA VAL A 44 14.79 16.51 -3.01
C VAL A 44 15.06 16.94 -1.58
N ILE A 45 14.31 16.42 -0.61
CA ILE A 45 14.51 16.67 0.82
C ILE A 45 15.88 16.13 1.25
N ALA A 46 16.21 14.89 0.86
CA ALA A 46 17.49 14.26 1.20
C ALA A 46 18.68 15.05 0.68
N ALA A 47 18.61 15.52 -0.58
CA ALA A 47 19.65 16.35 -1.16
C ALA A 47 19.75 17.74 -0.47
N ALA A 48 18.63 18.39 -0.20
CA ALA A 48 18.57 19.72 0.42
C ALA A 48 19.06 19.73 1.87
N MET A 49 18.83 18.63 2.61
CA MET A 49 19.19 18.52 4.03
C MET A 49 20.46 17.67 4.27
N GLY A 50 21.08 17.14 3.22
CA GLY A 50 22.33 16.36 3.32
C GLY A 50 22.14 15.01 4.02
N PHE A 51 21.00 14.31 3.80
CA PHE A 51 20.75 13.02 4.44
C PHE A 51 21.61 11.91 3.85
N SER A 52 22.04 10.98 4.72
CA SER A 52 22.51 9.68 4.26
C SER A 52 21.37 8.83 3.70
N MET A 53 21.70 7.80 2.94
CA MET A 53 20.67 6.87 2.42
C MET A 53 19.98 6.09 3.54
N THR A 54 20.71 5.79 4.62
CA THR A 54 20.15 5.22 5.85
C THR A 54 19.11 6.16 6.49
N GLN A 55 19.42 7.45 6.57
CA GLN A 55 18.48 8.45 7.08
C GLN A 55 17.22 8.56 6.20
N ALA A 56 17.38 8.56 4.88
CA ALA A 56 16.23 8.53 3.96
C ALA A 56 15.37 7.26 4.14
N GLY A 57 16.00 6.11 4.25
CA GLY A 57 15.31 4.84 4.55
C GLY A 57 14.61 4.85 5.91
N LEU A 58 15.27 5.35 6.97
CA LEU A 58 14.73 5.44 8.32
C LEU A 58 13.52 6.39 8.38
N LEU A 59 13.56 7.50 7.65
CA LEU A 59 12.43 8.45 7.58
C LEU A 59 11.15 7.76 7.13
N VAL A 60 11.19 7.01 6.03
CA VAL A 60 10.02 6.29 5.52
C VAL A 60 9.70 5.05 6.39
N SER A 61 10.72 4.38 6.91
CA SER A 61 10.55 3.27 7.87
C SER A 61 9.77 3.71 9.11
N THR A 62 10.01 4.93 9.60
CA THR A 62 9.26 5.50 10.74
C THR A 62 7.77 5.58 10.45
N ARG A 63 7.37 5.99 9.25
CA ARG A 63 5.96 6.01 8.86
C ARG A 63 5.35 4.61 8.90
N TYR A 64 6.00 3.61 8.28
CA TYR A 64 5.50 2.23 8.28
C TYR A 64 5.42 1.64 9.67
N PHE A 65 6.43 1.87 10.50
CA PHE A 65 6.47 1.38 11.88
C PHE A 65 5.33 1.97 12.71
N VAL A 66 5.15 3.29 12.67
CA VAL A 66 4.06 3.97 13.40
C VAL A 66 2.69 3.55 12.84
N ALA A 67 2.55 3.41 11.52
CA ALA A 67 1.31 2.92 10.91
C ALA A 67 0.97 1.51 11.39
N GLY A 68 1.96 0.62 11.46
CA GLY A 68 1.78 -0.73 12.01
C GLY A 68 1.32 -0.72 13.46
N LEU A 69 1.92 0.12 14.31
CA LEU A 69 1.54 0.26 15.73
C LEU A 69 0.14 0.85 15.92
N THR A 70 -0.30 1.75 15.04
CA THR A 70 -1.59 2.44 15.19
C THR A 70 -2.76 1.71 14.54
N ASN A 71 -2.51 0.76 13.64
CA ASN A 71 -3.56 0.07 12.88
C ASN A 71 -4.57 -0.64 13.78
N LEU A 72 -4.13 -1.53 14.69
CA LEU A 72 -5.02 -2.24 15.60
C LEU A 72 -5.68 -1.32 16.66
N PRO A 73 -4.94 -0.45 17.36
CA PRO A 73 -5.55 0.48 18.31
C PRO A 73 -6.62 1.38 17.71
N SER A 74 -6.45 1.81 16.46
CA SER A 74 -7.45 2.65 15.78
C SER A 74 -8.78 1.93 15.57
N GLY A 75 -8.74 0.62 15.27
CA GLY A 75 -9.94 -0.22 15.18
C GLY A 75 -10.68 -0.31 16.52
N PHE A 76 -9.96 -0.59 17.61
CA PHE A 76 -10.55 -0.62 18.96
C PHE A 76 -11.13 0.74 19.38
N LEU A 77 -10.42 1.83 19.09
CA LEU A 77 -10.90 3.18 19.39
C LEU A 77 -12.19 3.48 18.64
N ALA A 78 -12.30 3.06 17.38
CA ALA A 78 -13.50 3.23 16.58
C ALA A 78 -14.69 2.43 17.11
N ASP A 79 -14.45 1.22 17.59
CA ASP A 79 -15.49 0.38 18.19
C ASP A 79 -15.97 0.98 19.52
N ALA A 80 -15.04 1.47 20.34
CA ALA A 80 -15.36 2.08 21.64
C ALA A 80 -16.12 3.39 21.49
N THR A 81 -15.70 4.26 20.57
CA THR A 81 -16.28 5.60 20.37
C THR A 81 -17.51 5.61 19.45
N LYS A 82 -17.67 4.58 18.61
CA LYS A 82 -18.66 4.49 17.51
C LYS A 82 -18.56 5.65 16.50
N ARG A 83 -17.38 6.30 16.40
CA ARG A 83 -17.11 7.49 15.58
C ARG A 83 -16.14 7.18 14.43
N ARG A 84 -16.51 6.23 13.56
CA ARG A 84 -15.64 5.78 12.48
C ARG A 84 -15.40 6.84 11.40
N SER A 85 -16.45 7.62 11.05
CA SER A 85 -16.33 8.70 10.06
C SER A 85 -15.45 9.81 10.58
N THR A 86 -15.66 10.25 11.84
CA THR A 86 -14.80 11.24 12.49
C THR A 86 -13.34 10.78 12.54
N LEU A 87 -13.10 9.54 12.95
CA LEU A 87 -11.73 8.99 13.03
C LEU A 87 -11.07 8.89 11.67
N LEU A 88 -11.79 8.49 10.61
CA LEU A 88 -11.26 8.48 9.24
C LEU A 88 -10.85 9.88 8.80
N GLY A 89 -11.71 10.88 9.01
CA GLY A 89 -11.40 12.27 8.70
C GLY A 89 -10.18 12.79 9.46
N LEU A 90 -10.06 12.46 10.76
CA LEU A 90 -8.89 12.81 11.58
C LEU A 90 -7.62 12.13 11.06
N CYS A 91 -7.68 10.88 10.58
CA CYS A 91 -6.53 10.22 9.97
C CYS A 91 -6.02 10.97 8.75
N LEU A 92 -6.91 11.43 7.86
CA LEU A 92 -6.53 12.26 6.71
C LEU A 92 -5.99 13.62 7.14
N ALA A 93 -6.60 14.25 8.12
CA ALA A 93 -6.11 15.52 8.64
C ALA A 93 -4.70 15.38 9.24
N LEU A 94 -4.39 14.26 9.91
CA LEU A 94 -3.05 13.96 10.41
C LEU A 94 -2.03 13.76 9.29
N LEU A 95 -2.41 13.19 8.14
CA LEU A 95 -1.56 13.12 6.96
C LEU A 95 -1.21 14.51 6.43
N GLY A 96 -2.22 15.38 6.29
CA GLY A 96 -2.04 16.77 5.88
C GLY A 96 -1.21 17.56 6.89
N LEU A 97 -1.52 17.43 8.17
CA LEU A 97 -0.78 18.09 9.25
C LEU A 97 0.69 17.62 9.29
N GLY A 98 0.95 16.33 9.17
CA GLY A 98 2.30 15.79 9.11
C GLY A 98 3.08 16.37 7.94
N SER A 99 2.47 16.47 6.74
CA SER A 99 3.08 17.11 5.57
C SER A 99 3.37 18.59 5.82
N LEU A 100 2.42 19.32 6.41
CA LEU A 100 2.59 20.72 6.76
C LEU A 100 3.74 20.92 7.76
N LEU A 101 3.77 20.15 8.83
CA LEU A 101 4.81 20.23 9.85
C LEU A 101 6.19 19.88 9.30
N MET A 102 6.28 18.86 8.43
CA MET A 102 7.52 18.51 7.75
C MET A 102 8.10 19.69 6.96
N SER A 103 7.25 20.53 6.35
CA SER A 103 7.71 21.71 5.59
C SER A 103 8.44 22.74 6.45
N PHE A 104 8.18 22.77 7.75
CA PHE A 104 8.83 23.67 8.73
C PHE A 104 10.01 23.00 9.46
N ALA A 105 10.31 21.74 9.20
CA ALA A 105 11.38 21.05 9.89
C ALA A 105 12.76 21.69 9.58
N PRO A 106 13.50 22.18 10.61
CA PRO A 106 14.81 22.78 10.41
C PRO A 106 15.92 21.73 10.27
N THR A 107 15.72 20.53 10.82
CA THR A 107 16.69 19.44 10.86
C THR A 107 16.01 18.08 10.66
N TYR A 108 16.81 17.02 10.61
CA TYR A 108 16.32 15.65 10.42
C TYR A 108 15.38 15.15 11.52
N TRP A 109 15.66 15.43 12.79
CA TRP A 109 14.88 14.87 13.91
C TRP A 109 13.44 15.35 13.97
N PRO A 110 13.14 16.67 13.86
CA PRO A 110 11.75 17.11 13.72
C PRO A 110 11.06 16.50 12.51
N LEU A 111 11.76 16.36 11.37
CA LEU A 111 11.19 15.74 10.18
C LEU A 111 10.77 14.29 10.44
N LEU A 112 11.59 13.53 11.17
CA LEU A 112 11.29 12.15 11.58
C LEU A 112 10.04 12.06 12.47
N ILE A 113 9.90 12.98 13.45
CA ILE A 113 8.72 13.07 14.33
C ILE A 113 7.47 13.38 13.52
N PHE A 114 7.54 14.33 12.59
CA PHE A 114 6.41 14.74 11.77
C PHE A 114 6.01 13.65 10.74
N MET A 115 6.98 12.88 10.25
CA MET A 115 6.71 11.67 9.48
C MET A 115 5.95 10.62 10.32
N GLY A 116 6.28 10.49 11.61
CA GLY A 116 5.53 9.66 12.55
C GLY A 116 4.07 10.08 12.69
N ILE A 117 3.77 11.39 12.71
CA ILE A 117 2.39 11.92 12.72
C ILE A 117 1.63 11.45 11.46
N SER A 118 2.26 11.54 10.28
CA SER A 118 1.69 10.97 9.05
C SER A 118 1.46 9.46 9.18
N GLY A 119 2.36 8.74 9.85
CA GLY A 119 2.24 7.31 10.12
C GLY A 119 0.99 6.95 10.94
N ILE A 120 0.62 7.78 11.95
CA ILE A 120 -0.63 7.60 12.71
C ILE A 120 -1.84 7.70 11.77
N GLY A 121 -1.86 8.68 10.89
CA GLY A 121 -2.91 8.86 9.89
C GLY A 121 -3.03 7.65 8.95
N THR A 122 -1.92 7.19 8.38
CA THR A 122 -1.88 6.00 7.50
C THR A 122 -2.40 4.75 8.22
N GLY A 123 -1.95 4.48 9.44
CA GLY A 123 -2.32 3.27 10.19
C GLY A 123 -3.80 3.24 10.58
N GLY A 124 -4.37 4.40 10.90
CA GLY A 124 -5.77 4.51 11.30
C GLY A 124 -6.77 4.49 10.14
N PHE A 125 -6.35 4.82 8.92
CA PHE A 125 -7.26 5.03 7.79
C PHE A 125 -7.99 3.77 7.32
N HIS A 126 -7.24 2.71 6.98
CA HIS A 126 -7.80 1.51 6.34
C HIS A 126 -8.83 0.75 7.19
N PRO A 127 -8.63 0.53 8.51
CA PRO A 127 -9.65 -0.14 9.33
C PRO A 127 -10.99 0.60 9.31
N GLN A 128 -10.97 1.94 9.28
CA GLN A 128 -12.18 2.75 9.27
C GLN A 128 -12.86 2.69 7.90
N SER A 129 -12.14 2.95 6.81
CA SER A 129 -12.70 3.02 5.46
C SER A 129 -13.34 1.69 5.03
N ILE A 130 -12.62 0.57 5.24
CA ILE A 130 -13.11 -0.77 4.94
C ILE A 130 -14.37 -1.11 5.76
N SER A 131 -14.38 -0.77 7.05
CA SER A 131 -15.52 -1.01 7.92
C SER A 131 -16.74 -0.18 7.52
N ILE A 132 -16.56 1.11 7.20
CA ILE A 132 -17.64 1.99 6.72
C ILE A 132 -18.28 1.44 5.46
N LEU A 133 -17.48 1.10 4.44
CA LEU A 133 -17.99 0.61 3.17
C LEU A 133 -18.60 -0.79 3.30
N SER A 134 -17.95 -1.70 4.03
CA SER A 134 -18.44 -3.06 4.23
C SER A 134 -19.78 -3.11 4.95
N SER A 135 -20.05 -2.18 5.85
CA SER A 135 -21.33 -2.09 6.55
C SER A 135 -22.40 -1.36 5.75
N ALA A 136 -22.01 -0.38 4.91
CA ALA A 136 -22.94 0.34 4.05
C ALA A 136 -23.41 -0.50 2.84
N TYR A 137 -22.55 -1.38 2.32
CA TYR A 137 -22.78 -2.15 1.09
C TYR A 137 -22.72 -3.68 1.36
N LYS A 138 -23.55 -4.18 2.28
CA LYS A 138 -23.53 -5.60 2.69
C LYS A 138 -23.64 -6.58 1.51
N GLU A 139 -24.55 -6.32 0.56
CA GLU A 139 -24.81 -7.19 -0.59
C GLU A 139 -23.85 -6.97 -1.77
N ARG A 140 -23.25 -5.79 -1.86
CA ARG A 140 -22.35 -5.38 -2.95
C ARG A 140 -20.99 -4.93 -2.42
N ARG A 141 -20.49 -5.57 -1.37
CA ARG A 141 -19.25 -5.20 -0.68
C ARG A 141 -18.04 -5.16 -1.62
N ALA A 142 -17.90 -6.19 -2.45
CA ALA A 142 -16.79 -6.27 -3.40
C ALA A 142 -16.81 -5.11 -4.42
N PHE A 143 -17.98 -4.72 -4.91
CA PHE A 143 -18.15 -3.60 -5.81
C PHE A 143 -17.73 -2.26 -5.16
N ALA A 144 -18.21 -2.00 -3.94
CA ALA A 144 -17.88 -0.77 -3.22
C ALA A 144 -16.39 -0.68 -2.89
N LEU A 145 -15.78 -1.77 -2.43
CA LEU A 145 -14.35 -1.84 -2.16
C LEU A 145 -13.52 -1.73 -3.45
N GLY A 146 -14.00 -2.29 -4.58
CA GLY A 146 -13.35 -2.16 -5.88
C GLY A 146 -13.27 -0.71 -6.36
N ILE A 147 -14.36 0.07 -6.24
CA ILE A 147 -14.35 1.51 -6.56
C ILE A 147 -13.38 2.25 -5.62
N HIS A 148 -13.44 1.94 -4.33
CA HIS A 148 -12.57 2.53 -3.32
C HIS A 148 -11.07 2.28 -3.61
N ASP A 149 -10.70 1.05 -3.96
CA ASP A 149 -9.33 0.70 -4.33
C ASP A 149 -8.90 1.33 -5.68
N SER A 150 -9.82 1.45 -6.64
CA SER A 150 -9.54 2.13 -7.91
C SER A 150 -9.23 3.62 -7.71
N ALA A 151 -9.90 4.27 -6.78
CA ALA A 151 -9.62 5.66 -6.42
C ALA A 151 -8.22 5.83 -5.80
N ALA A 152 -7.80 4.88 -4.96
CA ALA A 152 -6.45 4.84 -4.40
C ALA A 152 -5.38 4.71 -5.49
N ASN A 153 -5.56 3.76 -6.42
CA ASN A 153 -4.65 3.57 -7.56
C ASN A 153 -4.53 4.84 -8.42
N LEU A 154 -5.65 5.55 -8.62
CA LEU A 154 -5.64 6.83 -9.34
C LEU A 154 -4.81 7.88 -8.59
N GLY A 155 -4.92 7.94 -7.27
CA GLY A 155 -4.10 8.81 -6.42
C GLY A 155 -2.60 8.52 -6.56
N GLU A 156 -2.23 7.24 -6.54
CA GLU A 156 -0.84 6.80 -6.73
C GLU A 156 -0.26 7.18 -8.10
N VAL A 157 -1.07 7.16 -9.16
CA VAL A 157 -0.63 7.54 -10.52
C VAL A 157 -0.49 9.05 -10.65
N ILE A 158 -1.49 9.82 -10.17
CA ILE A 158 -1.54 11.28 -10.33
C ILE A 158 -0.47 11.97 -9.47
N ALA A 159 -0.26 11.49 -8.26
CA ALA A 159 0.61 12.15 -7.29
C ALA A 159 2.05 12.36 -7.80
N PRO A 160 2.78 11.35 -8.30
CA PRO A 160 4.15 11.56 -8.76
C PRO A 160 4.24 12.52 -9.97
N LEU A 161 3.26 12.53 -10.86
CA LEU A 161 3.22 13.47 -12.00
C LEU A 161 3.06 14.91 -11.52
N THR A 162 2.08 15.14 -10.66
CA THR A 162 1.75 16.51 -10.20
C THR A 162 2.79 17.05 -9.24
N ILE A 163 3.32 16.22 -8.35
CA ILE A 163 4.37 16.61 -7.40
C ILE A 163 5.70 16.81 -8.10
N GLY A 164 6.06 15.92 -9.02
CA GLY A 164 7.27 16.07 -9.83
C GLY A 164 7.23 17.35 -10.69
N ALA A 165 6.07 17.67 -11.26
CA ALA A 165 5.87 18.93 -11.96
C ALA A 165 5.99 20.13 -11.00
N LEU A 166 5.32 20.10 -9.84
CA LEU A 166 5.33 21.21 -8.88
C LEU A 166 6.73 21.48 -8.36
N LEU A 167 7.51 20.45 -8.05
CA LEU A 167 8.91 20.55 -7.61
C LEU A 167 9.85 21.13 -8.69
N SER A 168 9.43 21.22 -9.96
CA SER A 168 10.19 21.88 -11.01
C SER A 168 10.06 23.42 -10.97
N PHE A 169 9.06 23.95 -10.26
CA PHE A 169 8.74 25.37 -10.16
C PHE A 169 8.85 25.92 -8.75
N THR A 170 8.81 25.03 -7.71
CA THR A 170 8.84 25.41 -6.30
C THR A 170 9.88 24.58 -5.54
N ASP A 171 10.18 25.01 -4.33
CA ASP A 171 10.99 24.21 -3.40
C ASP A 171 10.13 23.12 -2.71
N TRP A 172 10.81 22.17 -2.05
CA TRP A 172 10.14 21.05 -1.40
C TRP A 172 9.26 21.46 -0.20
N ARG A 173 9.60 22.56 0.50
CA ARG A 173 8.80 23.06 1.62
C ARG A 173 7.46 23.60 1.14
N THR A 174 7.49 24.46 0.13
CA THR A 174 6.29 24.99 -0.54
C THR A 174 5.45 23.85 -1.14
N THR A 175 6.08 22.86 -1.76
CA THR A 175 5.38 21.67 -2.28
C THR A 175 4.64 20.92 -1.17
N LEU A 176 5.28 20.67 -0.02
CA LEU A 176 4.63 20.01 1.12
C LEU A 176 3.50 20.84 1.72
N GLN A 177 3.63 22.18 1.78
CA GLN A 177 2.56 23.09 2.23
C GLN A 177 1.34 23.03 1.32
N ILE A 178 1.54 23.09 0.00
CA ILE A 178 0.44 22.98 -0.98
C ILE A 178 -0.26 21.62 -0.83
N TRP A 179 0.51 20.55 -0.76
CA TRP A 179 -0.05 19.20 -0.63
C TRP A 179 -0.58 18.87 0.78
N ALA A 180 -0.30 19.70 1.79
CA ALA A 180 -0.97 19.60 3.08
C ALA A 180 -2.48 19.91 2.97
N LEU A 181 -2.86 20.83 2.09
CA LEU A 181 -4.24 21.31 1.96
C LEU A 181 -5.26 20.20 1.63
N PRO A 182 -5.05 19.31 0.64
CA PRO A 182 -6.01 18.25 0.36
C PRO A 182 -6.32 17.37 1.59
N GLY A 183 -5.31 16.94 2.34
CA GLY A 183 -5.52 16.11 3.53
C GLY A 183 -6.27 16.83 4.64
N LEU A 184 -5.93 18.09 4.88
CA LEU A 184 -6.63 18.91 5.87
C LEU A 184 -8.07 19.19 5.44
N LEU A 185 -8.30 19.65 4.21
CA LEU A 185 -9.62 19.99 3.71
C LEU A 185 -10.53 18.75 3.60
N VAL A 186 -10.06 17.69 2.95
CA VAL A 186 -10.85 16.45 2.79
C VAL A 186 -11.05 15.80 4.15
N GLY A 187 -10.01 15.75 5.00
CA GLY A 187 -10.08 15.14 6.31
C GLY A 187 -11.07 15.85 7.24
N ILE A 188 -10.97 17.16 7.36
CA ILE A 188 -11.89 17.97 8.19
C ILE A 188 -13.32 17.90 7.63
N SER A 189 -13.48 18.06 6.31
CA SER A 189 -14.80 17.95 5.67
C SER A 189 -15.42 16.57 5.89
N TYR A 190 -14.63 15.49 5.75
CA TYR A 190 -15.11 14.14 6.00
C TYR A 190 -15.57 13.97 7.46
N ALA A 191 -14.78 14.43 8.42
CA ALA A 191 -15.12 14.34 9.85
C ALA A 191 -16.39 15.12 10.22
N LEU A 192 -16.64 16.26 9.56
CA LEU A 192 -17.77 17.14 9.87
C LEU A 192 -19.05 16.75 9.13
N PHE A 193 -18.94 16.32 7.87
CA PHE A 193 -20.11 16.20 6.98
C PHE A 193 -20.50 14.76 6.65
N VAL A 194 -19.63 13.75 6.85
CA VAL A 194 -20.00 12.36 6.62
C VAL A 194 -20.64 11.76 7.89
N PRO A 195 -21.94 11.39 7.84
CA PRO A 195 -22.63 10.90 9.01
C PRO A 195 -22.04 9.64 9.61
N GLU A 196 -22.03 9.54 10.94
CA GLU A 196 -21.61 8.32 11.63
C GLU A 196 -22.56 7.15 11.37
N GLN A 197 -22.00 5.95 11.34
CA GLN A 197 -22.78 4.71 11.24
C GLN A 197 -23.00 4.13 12.64
N HIS A 198 -24.22 4.26 13.14
CA HIS A 198 -24.60 3.68 14.45
C HIS A 198 -24.94 2.18 14.38
N ARG A 199 -24.94 1.53 13.20
CA ARG A 199 -25.18 0.11 13.10
C ARG A 199 -23.98 -0.68 13.62
N LEU A 200 -24.21 -1.37 14.73
CA LEU A 200 -23.33 -2.39 15.28
C LEU A 200 -22.92 -3.36 14.18
N VAL A 201 -21.64 -3.51 13.93
CA VAL A 201 -21.13 -4.69 13.25
C VAL A 201 -21.54 -5.86 14.14
N GLU A 202 -22.43 -6.72 13.66
CA GLU A 202 -22.68 -8.00 14.30
C GLU A 202 -21.32 -8.65 14.55
N HIS A 203 -21.02 -8.90 15.81
CA HIS A 203 -19.81 -9.57 16.19
C HIS A 203 -19.76 -10.88 15.41
N ALA A 204 -18.72 -11.04 14.60
CA ALA A 204 -18.48 -12.30 13.91
C ALA A 204 -18.64 -13.42 14.94
N THR A 205 -19.51 -14.38 14.63
CA THR A 205 -19.76 -15.55 15.46
C THR A 205 -18.42 -16.06 15.99
N ARG A 206 -18.33 -16.24 17.30
CA ARG A 206 -17.09 -16.65 17.97
C ARG A 206 -16.57 -17.91 17.28
N ALA A 207 -15.50 -17.79 16.50
CA ALA A 207 -14.94 -18.92 15.77
C ALA A 207 -14.64 -20.03 16.80
N LYS A 208 -15.14 -21.24 16.56
CA LYS A 208 -14.95 -22.40 17.43
C LYS A 208 -13.49 -22.88 17.43
N ARG A 209 -12.70 -22.47 16.41
CA ARG A 209 -11.30 -22.88 16.22
C ARG A 209 -10.31 -21.90 16.86
N SER A 210 -9.16 -22.41 17.27
CA SER A 210 -8.08 -21.61 17.85
C SER A 210 -7.29 -20.91 16.76
N PHE A 211 -7.31 -19.59 16.73
CA PHE A 211 -6.51 -18.79 15.79
C PHE A 211 -5.01 -19.14 15.83
N TRP A 212 -4.46 -19.29 17.03
CA TRP A 212 -3.04 -19.60 17.21
C TRP A 212 -2.64 -20.96 16.66
N ARG A 213 -3.46 -21.98 16.89
CA ARG A 213 -3.16 -23.34 16.44
C ARG A 213 -3.51 -23.54 14.96
N ASP A 214 -4.65 -23.03 14.52
CA ASP A 214 -5.25 -23.40 13.25
C ASP A 214 -4.91 -22.41 12.13
N VAL A 215 -4.34 -21.24 12.46
CA VAL A 215 -3.87 -20.21 11.51
C VAL A 215 -2.38 -19.96 11.67
N VAL A 216 -1.93 -19.48 12.83
CA VAL A 216 -0.53 -19.03 13.02
C VAL A 216 0.47 -20.19 12.99
N LYS A 217 0.07 -21.41 13.35
CA LYS A 217 0.94 -22.62 13.30
C LYS A 217 0.73 -23.45 12.03
N ASP A 218 -0.24 -23.13 11.18
CA ASP A 218 -0.41 -23.83 9.91
C ASP A 218 0.70 -23.46 8.93
N ARG A 219 1.42 -24.49 8.46
CA ARG A 219 2.57 -24.31 7.57
C ARG A 219 2.21 -23.63 6.24
N SER A 220 1.02 -23.89 5.72
CA SER A 220 0.57 -23.30 4.46
C SER A 220 0.19 -21.84 4.63
N VAL A 221 -0.46 -21.50 5.76
CA VAL A 221 -0.77 -20.10 6.11
C VAL A 221 0.50 -19.31 6.38
N LEU A 222 1.46 -19.90 7.12
CA LEU A 222 2.78 -19.29 7.34
C LEU A 222 3.54 -19.07 6.03
N ALA A 223 3.47 -20.01 5.08
CA ALA A 223 4.08 -19.82 3.77
C ALA A 223 3.49 -18.58 3.08
N MET A 224 2.16 -18.45 3.04
CA MET A 224 1.50 -17.27 2.44
C MET A 224 1.80 -15.98 3.21
N PHE A 225 1.94 -16.05 4.53
CA PHE A 225 2.38 -14.93 5.35
C PHE A 225 3.77 -14.44 4.93
N PHE A 226 4.77 -15.33 4.87
CA PHE A 226 6.13 -14.95 4.47
C PHE A 226 6.21 -14.48 3.01
N VAL A 227 5.48 -15.11 2.10
CA VAL A 227 5.35 -14.64 0.70
C VAL A 227 4.83 -13.20 0.68
N SER A 228 3.76 -12.93 1.41
CA SER A 228 3.15 -11.59 1.49
C SER A 228 4.11 -10.56 2.08
N VAL A 229 4.79 -10.91 3.17
CA VAL A 229 5.77 -10.04 3.84
C VAL A 229 6.95 -9.75 2.91
N PHE A 230 7.61 -10.76 2.35
CA PHE A 230 8.76 -10.54 1.47
C PHE A 230 8.39 -9.71 0.24
N ARG A 231 7.25 -9.97 -0.40
CA ARG A 231 6.76 -9.13 -1.49
C ARG A 231 6.61 -7.66 -1.03
N THR A 232 6.01 -7.44 0.14
CA THR A 232 5.76 -6.07 0.65
C THR A 232 7.06 -5.37 1.07
N LEU A 233 8.04 -6.11 1.59
CA LEU A 233 9.39 -5.58 1.84
C LEU A 233 10.03 -5.07 0.55
N GLY A 234 9.98 -5.85 -0.54
CA GLY A 234 10.45 -5.40 -1.85
C GLY A 234 9.73 -4.15 -2.33
N GLN A 235 8.40 -4.12 -2.19
CA GLN A 235 7.57 -2.98 -2.58
C GLN A 235 7.91 -1.70 -1.79
N SER A 236 7.98 -1.78 -0.46
CA SER A 236 8.23 -0.62 0.41
C SER A 236 9.60 0.01 0.16
N ALA A 237 10.64 -0.81 0.04
CA ALA A 237 11.98 -0.31 -0.26
C ALA A 237 12.12 0.24 -1.69
N THR A 238 11.44 -0.36 -2.68
CA THR A 238 11.43 0.14 -4.06
C THR A 238 10.90 1.57 -4.11
N MET A 239 9.84 1.89 -3.40
CA MET A 239 9.24 3.23 -3.38
C MET A 239 10.13 4.29 -2.71
N VAL A 240 11.14 3.87 -1.96
CA VAL A 240 12.15 4.76 -1.37
C VAL A 240 13.35 4.90 -2.30
N PHE A 241 13.92 3.78 -2.73
CA PHE A 241 15.24 3.78 -3.37
C PHE A 241 15.21 3.95 -4.89
N LEU A 242 14.10 3.63 -5.56
CA LEU A 242 13.98 3.87 -6.99
C LEU A 242 13.97 5.38 -7.34
N PRO A 243 13.21 6.26 -6.65
CA PRO A 243 13.31 7.71 -6.86
C PRO A 243 14.68 8.29 -6.50
N LEU A 244 15.29 7.84 -5.39
CA LEU A 244 16.64 8.24 -4.99
C LEU A 244 17.68 7.84 -6.05
N TYR A 245 17.60 6.63 -6.59
CA TYR A 245 18.45 6.16 -7.67
C TYR A 245 18.31 7.05 -8.92
N MET A 246 17.07 7.35 -9.34
CA MET A 246 16.83 8.15 -10.53
C MET A 246 17.34 9.58 -10.39
N THR A 247 17.16 10.21 -9.22
CA THR A 247 17.53 11.63 -9.04
C THR A 247 18.96 11.82 -8.59
N ILE A 248 19.46 11.01 -7.65
CA ILE A 248 20.80 11.20 -7.07
C ILE A 248 21.86 10.48 -7.92
N TYR A 249 21.61 9.27 -8.38
CA TYR A 249 22.58 8.49 -9.15
C TYR A 249 22.50 8.79 -10.65
N LEU A 250 21.31 8.67 -11.26
CA LEU A 250 21.12 8.96 -12.70
C LEU A 250 21.02 10.45 -13.02
N LYS A 251 20.92 11.33 -12.00
CA LYS A 251 20.78 12.79 -12.15
C LYS A 251 19.60 13.23 -13.02
N LEU A 252 18.52 12.43 -13.04
CA LEU A 252 17.33 12.77 -13.80
C LEU A 252 16.58 13.96 -13.16
N PRO A 253 15.97 14.83 -13.98
CA PRO A 253 15.06 15.86 -13.48
C PRO A 253 13.90 15.25 -12.68
N VAL A 254 13.46 15.94 -11.62
CA VAL A 254 12.40 15.44 -10.72
C VAL A 254 11.10 15.16 -11.45
N ALA A 255 10.72 15.97 -12.45
CA ALA A 255 9.56 15.72 -13.28
C ALA A 255 9.68 14.41 -14.08
N THR A 256 10.86 14.13 -14.63
CA THR A 256 11.13 12.87 -15.35
C THR A 256 11.06 11.68 -14.41
N MET A 257 11.63 11.79 -13.22
CA MET A 257 11.51 10.76 -12.18
C MET A 257 10.05 10.55 -11.81
N GLY A 258 9.26 11.61 -11.61
CA GLY A 258 7.83 11.54 -11.35
C GLY A 258 7.07 10.76 -12.43
N PHE A 259 7.40 10.96 -13.70
CA PHE A 259 6.84 10.20 -14.82
C PHE A 259 7.16 8.70 -14.71
N TYR A 260 8.40 8.32 -14.42
CA TYR A 260 8.77 6.90 -14.24
C TYR A 260 8.05 6.26 -13.03
N ILE A 261 7.95 6.97 -11.92
CA ILE A 261 7.22 6.47 -10.75
C ILE A 261 5.71 6.34 -11.05
N SER A 262 5.12 7.28 -11.79
CA SER A 262 3.74 7.13 -12.25
C SER A 262 3.56 5.94 -13.19
N THR A 263 4.56 5.62 -14.02
CA THR A 263 4.55 4.40 -14.83
C THR A 263 4.52 3.14 -13.96
N VAL A 264 5.32 3.10 -12.89
CA VAL A 264 5.26 2.00 -11.91
C VAL A 264 3.83 1.84 -11.38
N PHE A 265 3.22 2.91 -10.89
CA PHE A 265 1.88 2.87 -10.30
C PHE A 265 0.76 2.61 -11.33
N PHE A 266 0.90 3.08 -12.55
CA PHE A 266 -0.05 2.77 -13.61
C PHE A 266 -0.13 1.27 -13.88
N PHE A 267 1.02 0.63 -14.06
CA PHE A 267 1.06 -0.83 -14.24
C PHE A 267 0.71 -1.60 -12.96
N ALA A 268 1.00 -1.05 -11.79
CA ALA A 268 0.55 -1.57 -10.51
C ALA A 268 -0.98 -1.59 -10.38
N GLY A 269 -1.66 -0.57 -10.90
CA GLY A 269 -3.12 -0.45 -10.84
C GLY A 269 -3.86 -1.43 -11.75
N ILE A 270 -3.32 -1.73 -12.93
CA ILE A 270 -3.98 -2.60 -13.90
C ILE A 270 -3.63 -4.09 -13.74
N SER A 271 -2.42 -4.39 -13.28
CA SER A 271 -1.88 -5.76 -13.21
C SER A 271 -2.64 -6.72 -12.28
N PRO A 272 -3.26 -6.32 -11.16
CA PRO A 272 -4.04 -7.20 -10.31
C PRO A 272 -5.20 -7.91 -11.04
N THR A 273 -5.84 -7.22 -11.97
CA THR A 273 -6.93 -7.78 -12.79
C THR A 273 -6.42 -8.93 -13.67
N PHE A 274 -5.31 -8.72 -14.35
CA PHE A 274 -4.69 -9.74 -15.21
C PHE A 274 -4.13 -10.92 -14.42
N SER A 275 -3.55 -10.65 -13.25
CA SER A 275 -3.01 -11.70 -12.39
C SER A 275 -4.10 -12.58 -11.78
N GLY A 276 -5.25 -12.02 -11.42
CA GLY A 276 -6.42 -12.78 -11.00
C GLY A 276 -6.87 -13.77 -12.08
N TRP A 277 -7.07 -13.26 -13.31
CA TRP A 277 -7.43 -14.10 -14.46
C TRP A 277 -6.36 -15.19 -14.77
N ALA A 278 -5.08 -14.84 -14.69
CA ALA A 278 -4.00 -15.80 -14.90
C ALA A 278 -3.98 -16.87 -13.80
N ALA A 279 -4.20 -16.47 -12.54
CA ALA A 279 -4.25 -17.38 -11.40
C ALA A 279 -5.36 -18.43 -11.51
N ASP A 280 -6.51 -18.06 -12.08
CA ASP A 280 -7.61 -18.98 -12.31
C ASP A 280 -7.30 -20.03 -13.40
N LYS A 281 -6.39 -19.71 -14.35
CA LYS A 281 -5.99 -20.61 -15.45
C LYS A 281 -4.80 -21.50 -15.12
N ILE A 282 -3.74 -20.94 -14.54
CA ILE A 282 -2.47 -21.65 -14.32
C ILE A 282 -2.23 -22.02 -12.85
N GLY A 283 -3.18 -21.66 -11.97
CA GLY A 283 -3.05 -21.87 -10.53
C GLY A 283 -2.32 -20.74 -9.81
N ARG A 284 -2.65 -20.56 -8.53
CA ARG A 284 -2.11 -19.44 -7.73
C ARG A 284 -0.65 -19.62 -7.35
N ILE A 285 -0.26 -20.81 -6.93
CA ILE A 285 1.10 -21.07 -6.47
C ILE A 285 2.14 -20.91 -7.59
N PRO A 286 1.96 -21.49 -8.80
CA PRO A 286 2.88 -21.26 -9.93
C PRO A 286 3.01 -19.77 -10.27
N LEU A 287 1.89 -19.04 -10.30
CA LEU A 287 1.89 -17.60 -10.58
C LEU A 287 2.65 -16.80 -9.50
N ILE A 288 2.47 -17.13 -8.21
CA ILE A 288 3.22 -16.52 -7.12
C ILE A 288 4.72 -16.77 -7.27
N VAL A 289 5.11 -18.00 -7.51
CA VAL A 289 6.53 -18.38 -7.66
C VAL A 289 7.17 -17.64 -8.83
N VAL A 290 6.60 -17.79 -10.04
CA VAL A 290 7.18 -17.19 -11.25
C VAL A 290 7.10 -15.66 -11.21
N GLY A 291 5.94 -15.10 -10.82
CA GLY A 291 5.74 -13.66 -10.75
C GLY A 291 6.65 -12.98 -9.73
N SER A 292 6.87 -13.60 -8.56
CA SER A 292 7.80 -13.07 -7.56
C SER A 292 9.26 -13.16 -8.02
N ALA A 293 9.65 -14.26 -8.69
CA ALA A 293 10.99 -14.38 -9.25
C ALA A 293 11.26 -13.31 -10.31
N LEU A 294 10.32 -13.14 -11.25
CA LEU A 294 10.43 -12.11 -12.30
C LEU A 294 10.46 -10.70 -11.70
N ALA A 295 9.68 -10.42 -10.65
CA ALA A 295 9.70 -9.13 -9.94
C ALA A 295 11.08 -8.85 -9.32
N GLY A 296 11.69 -9.85 -8.67
CA GLY A 296 13.04 -9.73 -8.11
C GLY A 296 14.09 -9.49 -9.19
N LEU A 297 14.06 -10.25 -10.29
CA LEU A 297 14.97 -10.08 -11.42
C LEU A 297 14.78 -8.72 -12.11
N ALA A 298 13.54 -8.25 -12.28
CA ALA A 298 13.25 -6.93 -12.83
C ALA A 298 13.86 -5.81 -11.97
N LEU A 299 13.76 -5.89 -10.64
CA LEU A 299 14.40 -4.94 -9.73
C LEU A 299 15.92 -4.96 -9.82
N MET A 300 16.53 -6.15 -9.89
CA MET A 300 17.97 -6.31 -10.06
C MET A 300 18.46 -5.80 -11.41
N ALA A 301 17.60 -5.80 -12.42
CA ALA A 301 17.94 -5.30 -13.75
C ALA A 301 17.92 -3.76 -13.83
N ILE A 302 17.15 -3.05 -13.00
CA ILE A 302 17.02 -1.58 -13.03
C ILE A 302 18.37 -0.85 -13.12
N PRO A 303 19.39 -1.18 -12.30
CA PRO A 303 20.69 -0.49 -12.37
C PRO A 303 21.45 -0.63 -13.69
N HIS A 304 21.06 -1.57 -14.54
CA HIS A 304 21.69 -1.85 -15.82
C HIS A 304 20.93 -1.26 -17.02
N LEU A 305 19.78 -0.61 -16.76
CA LEU A 305 18.94 -0.03 -17.81
C LEU A 305 19.32 1.44 -18.06
N ALA A 306 19.51 1.80 -19.32
CA ALA A 306 19.71 3.19 -19.70
C ALA A 306 18.44 4.02 -19.49
N PRO A 307 18.57 5.32 -19.12
CA PRO A 307 17.44 6.25 -19.12
C PRO A 307 16.72 6.28 -20.46
N GLY A 308 15.43 6.54 -20.47
CA GLY A 308 14.56 6.49 -21.64
C GLY A 308 13.66 5.25 -21.64
N ILE A 309 13.38 4.70 -22.80
CA ILE A 309 12.49 3.55 -22.97
C ILE A 309 12.90 2.32 -22.14
N PRO A 310 14.20 1.91 -22.10
CA PRO A 310 14.58 0.75 -21.32
C PRO A 310 14.24 0.87 -19.83
N LEU A 311 14.55 2.01 -19.22
CA LEU A 311 14.19 2.27 -17.80
C LEU A 311 12.66 2.34 -17.60
N GLY A 312 11.93 2.92 -18.57
CA GLY A 312 10.46 2.96 -18.56
C GLY A 312 9.85 1.54 -18.57
N VAL A 313 10.36 0.66 -19.42
CA VAL A 313 9.94 -0.76 -19.45
C VAL A 313 10.29 -1.46 -18.15
N GLY A 314 11.47 -1.21 -17.59
CA GLY A 314 11.86 -1.72 -16.27
C GLY A 314 10.89 -1.29 -15.17
N CYS A 315 10.51 0.00 -15.14
CA CYS A 315 9.51 0.54 -14.21
C CYS A 315 8.14 -0.11 -14.39
N ALA A 316 7.69 -0.30 -15.64
CA ALA A 316 6.43 -0.97 -15.95
C ALA A 316 6.43 -2.43 -15.45
N LEU A 317 7.52 -3.16 -15.66
CA LEU A 317 7.68 -4.54 -15.18
C LEU A 317 7.69 -4.60 -13.65
N VAL A 318 8.46 -3.73 -13.00
CA VAL A 318 8.50 -3.67 -11.52
C VAL A 318 7.12 -3.39 -10.95
N GLY A 319 6.41 -2.36 -11.46
CA GLY A 319 5.05 -2.04 -11.03
C GLY A 319 4.08 -3.19 -11.29
N GLY A 320 4.07 -3.67 -12.53
CA GLY A 320 3.18 -4.75 -12.95
C GLY A 320 3.37 -6.06 -12.17
N LEU A 321 4.60 -6.44 -11.84
CA LEU A 321 4.89 -7.71 -11.18
C LEU A 321 4.74 -7.65 -9.66
N LEU A 322 5.25 -6.59 -9.00
CA LEU A 322 5.19 -6.50 -7.53
C LEU A 322 3.78 -6.31 -6.99
N TRP A 323 2.93 -5.54 -7.70
CA TRP A 323 1.56 -5.26 -7.22
C TRP A 323 0.56 -6.32 -7.66
N ALA A 324 0.77 -6.96 -8.82
CA ALA A 324 -0.11 -8.01 -9.35
C ALA A 324 -0.38 -9.13 -8.35
N LEU A 325 0.62 -9.52 -7.58
CA LEU A 325 0.56 -10.71 -6.75
C LEU A 325 -0.24 -10.56 -5.45
N ARG A 326 -0.52 -9.32 -5.01
CA ARG A 326 -1.24 -9.08 -3.74
C ARG A 326 -2.57 -9.84 -3.65
N PRO A 327 -3.53 -9.67 -4.57
CA PRO A 327 -4.80 -10.37 -4.49
C PRO A 327 -4.65 -11.89 -4.62
N VAL A 328 -3.70 -12.36 -5.42
CA VAL A 328 -3.44 -13.80 -5.61
C VAL A 328 -2.92 -14.45 -4.33
N ILE A 329 -1.99 -13.79 -3.62
CA ILE A 329 -1.46 -14.26 -2.33
C ILE A 329 -2.57 -14.30 -1.27
N PHE A 330 -3.40 -13.25 -1.18
CA PHE A 330 -4.50 -13.21 -0.22
C PHE A 330 -5.55 -14.28 -0.52
N ALA A 331 -5.88 -14.50 -1.79
CA ALA A 331 -6.79 -15.57 -2.21
C ALA A 331 -6.21 -16.96 -1.87
N ALA A 332 -4.93 -17.20 -2.16
CA ALA A 332 -4.26 -18.45 -1.79
C ALA A 332 -4.25 -18.68 -0.27
N ALA A 333 -4.03 -17.64 0.52
CA ALA A 333 -4.07 -17.71 1.97
C ALA A 333 -5.48 -18.05 2.51
N MET A 334 -6.52 -17.49 1.90
CA MET A 334 -7.91 -17.80 2.29
C MET A 334 -8.32 -19.22 1.92
N GLU A 335 -7.78 -19.80 0.85
CA GLU A 335 -8.06 -21.20 0.45
C GLU A 335 -7.43 -22.24 1.40
N VAL A 336 -6.25 -21.93 1.94
CA VAL A 336 -5.57 -22.85 2.86
C VAL A 336 -6.04 -22.68 4.30
N ALA A 337 -6.66 -21.56 4.64
CA ALA A 337 -7.18 -21.27 5.97
C ALA A 337 -8.53 -21.93 6.20
N PRO A 338 -8.89 -22.28 7.47
CA PRO A 338 -10.25 -22.68 7.78
C PRO A 338 -11.26 -21.59 7.42
N PRO A 339 -12.43 -21.94 6.81
CA PRO A 339 -13.40 -20.93 6.33
C PRO A 339 -13.89 -19.97 7.41
N ASP A 340 -14.05 -20.42 8.63
CA ASP A 340 -14.47 -19.63 9.80
C ASP A 340 -13.35 -18.70 10.32
N LEU A 341 -12.11 -18.86 9.86
CA LEU A 341 -10.94 -18.05 10.22
C LEU A 341 -10.38 -17.22 9.05
N ALA A 342 -10.97 -17.27 7.84
CA ALA A 342 -10.48 -16.59 6.65
C ALA A 342 -10.24 -15.08 6.88
N GLY A 343 -11.19 -14.37 7.52
CA GLY A 343 -11.03 -12.96 7.85
C GLY A 343 -9.86 -12.67 8.81
N ARG A 344 -9.63 -13.56 9.79
CA ARG A 344 -8.49 -13.43 10.72
C ARG A 344 -7.17 -13.73 10.03
N THR A 345 -7.16 -14.65 9.07
CA THR A 345 -5.99 -14.95 8.22
C THR A 345 -5.59 -13.73 7.38
N VAL A 346 -6.56 -13.07 6.75
CA VAL A 346 -6.32 -11.80 6.03
C VAL A 346 -5.75 -10.75 6.98
N GLY A 347 -6.34 -10.58 8.17
CA GLY A 347 -5.83 -9.65 9.19
C GLY A 347 -4.40 -9.98 9.62
N PHE A 348 -4.05 -11.25 9.75
CA PHE A 348 -2.70 -11.71 10.08
C PHE A 348 -1.68 -11.33 8.99
N LEU A 349 -2.02 -11.54 7.71
CA LEU A 349 -1.17 -11.14 6.60
C LEU A 349 -0.99 -9.60 6.56
N TYR A 350 -2.07 -8.85 6.72
CA TYR A 350 -1.99 -7.38 6.77
C TYR A 350 -1.12 -6.88 7.93
N SER A 351 -1.25 -7.47 9.12
CA SER A 351 -0.44 -7.10 10.29
C SER A 351 1.03 -7.37 10.05
N GLY A 352 1.36 -8.50 9.41
CA GLY A 352 2.74 -8.81 9.01
C GLY A 352 3.27 -7.82 7.98
N ASN A 353 2.49 -7.49 6.96
CA ASN A 353 2.86 -6.53 5.94
C ASN A 353 3.14 -5.14 6.54
N MET A 354 2.22 -4.59 7.33
CA MET A 354 2.39 -3.27 7.96
C MET A 354 3.50 -3.28 9.01
N GLY A 355 3.50 -4.30 9.90
CA GLY A 355 4.41 -4.37 11.03
C GLY A 355 5.87 -4.63 10.65
N LEU A 356 6.16 -5.21 9.48
CA LEU A 356 7.52 -5.53 9.04
C LEU A 356 8.01 -4.66 7.88
N SER A 357 7.15 -3.88 7.25
CA SER A 357 7.51 -3.05 6.07
C SER A 357 8.63 -2.04 6.34
N PHE A 358 8.84 -1.64 7.60
CA PHE A 358 9.91 -0.71 7.96
C PHE A 358 11.32 -1.28 7.80
N ILE A 359 11.47 -2.62 7.81
CA ILE A 359 12.77 -3.30 7.79
C ILE A 359 13.50 -3.06 6.48
N ALA A 360 12.79 -3.16 5.35
CA ALA A 360 13.43 -3.14 4.04
C ALA A 360 13.96 -1.74 3.64
N PRO A 361 13.25 -0.62 3.84
CA PRO A 361 13.84 0.69 3.56
C PRO A 361 15.04 0.99 4.45
N LEU A 362 15.02 0.59 5.73
CA LEU A 362 16.15 0.78 6.62
C LEU A 362 17.38 -0.03 6.17
N SER A 363 17.20 -1.33 5.92
CA SER A 363 18.31 -2.21 5.48
C SER A 363 18.85 -1.82 4.11
N ALA A 364 18.00 -1.43 3.17
CA ALA A 364 18.42 -0.93 1.87
C ALA A 364 19.20 0.40 1.98
N GLY A 365 18.85 1.25 2.97
CA GLY A 365 19.62 2.47 3.28
C GLY A 365 21.04 2.18 3.73
N LEU A 366 21.21 1.23 4.64
CA LEU A 366 22.53 0.76 5.08
C LEU A 366 23.38 0.23 3.91
N ILE A 367 22.76 -0.56 3.02
CA ILE A 367 23.42 -1.07 1.82
C ILE A 367 23.76 0.08 0.85
N ALA A 368 22.88 1.07 0.71
CA ALA A 368 23.12 2.22 -0.17
C ALA A 368 24.26 3.10 0.32
N ASP A 369 24.39 3.32 1.62
CA ASP A 369 25.51 4.09 2.21
C ASP A 369 26.84 3.33 2.08
N ALA A 370 26.83 2.00 2.19
CA ALA A 370 28.05 1.19 2.12
C ALA A 370 28.49 0.88 0.67
N TYR A 371 27.56 0.61 -0.23
CA TYR A 371 27.85 0.06 -1.56
C TYR A 371 27.19 0.84 -2.72
N GLY A 372 26.47 1.93 -2.42
CA GLY A 372 25.80 2.79 -3.39
C GLY A 372 24.38 2.34 -3.76
N LEU A 373 23.64 3.25 -4.39
CA LEU A 373 22.23 3.06 -4.78
C LEU A 373 21.98 1.87 -5.75
N PRO A 374 22.87 1.58 -6.73
CA PRO A 374 22.72 0.38 -7.56
C PRO A 374 22.70 -0.92 -6.76
N ALA A 375 23.60 -1.05 -5.77
CA ALA A 375 23.66 -2.22 -4.89
C ALA A 375 22.41 -2.34 -4.01
N ALA A 376 21.86 -1.22 -3.52
CA ALA A 376 20.62 -1.20 -2.77
C ALA A 376 19.43 -1.72 -3.61
N LEU A 377 19.31 -1.30 -4.86
CA LEU A 377 18.24 -1.81 -5.76
C LEU A 377 18.40 -3.32 -6.02
N THR A 378 19.61 -3.80 -6.24
CA THR A 378 19.91 -5.22 -6.37
C THR A 378 19.52 -5.98 -5.09
N PHE A 379 19.88 -5.46 -3.92
CA PHE A 379 19.50 -6.01 -2.63
C PHE A 379 17.97 -6.06 -2.44
N ILE A 380 17.24 -5.02 -2.84
CA ILE A 380 15.77 -4.98 -2.76
C ILE A 380 15.16 -6.11 -3.60
N GLY A 381 15.74 -6.45 -4.73
CA GLY A 381 15.31 -7.57 -5.58
C GLY A 381 15.40 -8.94 -4.89
N VAL A 382 16.23 -9.09 -3.85
CA VAL A 382 16.32 -10.33 -3.06
C VAL A 382 14.99 -10.64 -2.34
N PHE A 383 14.26 -9.64 -1.87
CA PHE A 383 13.00 -9.89 -1.16
C PHE A 383 11.95 -10.60 -2.02
N PRO A 384 11.61 -10.18 -3.25
CA PRO A 384 10.70 -10.95 -4.08
C PRO A 384 11.25 -12.33 -4.47
N LEU A 385 12.58 -12.51 -4.61
CA LEU A 385 13.17 -13.83 -4.82
C LEU A 385 12.95 -14.74 -3.61
N LEU A 386 13.08 -14.22 -2.38
CA LEU A 386 12.72 -14.97 -1.18
C LEU A 386 11.23 -15.32 -1.17
N ALA A 387 10.35 -14.40 -1.58
CA ALA A 387 8.91 -14.68 -1.73
C ALA A 387 8.66 -15.83 -2.72
N SER A 388 9.42 -15.91 -3.82
CA SER A 388 9.36 -17.01 -4.78
C SER A 388 9.83 -18.35 -4.19
N ALA A 389 10.87 -18.34 -3.35
CA ALA A 389 11.46 -19.53 -2.76
C ALA A 389 10.58 -20.16 -1.65
N VAL A 390 9.81 -19.36 -0.92
CA VAL A 390 8.99 -19.83 0.21
C VAL A 390 8.01 -20.95 -0.19
N PRO A 391 7.17 -20.85 -1.24
CA PRO A 391 6.29 -21.95 -1.63
C PRO A 391 7.04 -23.21 -2.04
N LEU A 392 8.18 -23.07 -2.70
CA LEU A 392 9.00 -24.20 -3.15
C LEU A 392 9.58 -25.02 -1.98
N THR A 393 9.87 -24.37 -0.86
CA THR A 393 10.43 -25.01 0.33
C THR A 393 9.35 -25.48 1.30
N MET A 394 8.33 -24.63 1.57
CA MET A 394 7.33 -24.91 2.60
C MET A 394 6.14 -25.73 2.09
N LEU A 395 5.83 -25.69 0.78
CA LEU A 395 4.66 -26.35 0.17
C LEU A 395 5.07 -27.49 -0.77
N ARG A 396 6.32 -27.92 -0.77
CA ARG A 396 6.88 -28.90 -1.72
C ARG A 396 6.05 -30.19 -1.87
N GLU A 397 5.46 -30.68 -0.77
CA GLU A 397 4.63 -31.89 -0.81
C GLU A 397 3.26 -31.66 -1.48
N LYS A 398 2.66 -30.46 -1.31
CA LYS A 398 1.40 -30.11 -1.99
C LYS A 398 1.60 -29.84 -3.47
N LEU A 399 2.74 -29.25 -3.87
CA LEU A 399 3.08 -29.00 -5.28
C LEU A 399 3.34 -30.28 -6.10
N ARG A 400 3.65 -31.40 -5.44
CA ARG A 400 3.82 -32.71 -6.10
C ARG A 400 2.50 -33.41 -6.42
N ARG A 401 1.37 -32.90 -5.93
CA ARG A 401 0.03 -33.50 -6.07
C ARG A 401 -0.85 -32.72 -7.08
N VAL A 402 -0.34 -31.66 -7.67
CA VAL A 402 -0.91 -30.89 -8.77
C VAL A 402 -0.11 -31.12 -10.04
#